data_6f5124afff5149afdc03a54c8d20f0c4
#
_entry.id   6f5124afff5149afdc03a54c8d20f0c4
#
_cell.length_a   1.000
_cell.length_b   1.000
_cell.length_c   1.000
_cell.angle_alpha   90.00
_cell.angle_beta   90.00
_cell.angle_gamma   90.00
#
_symmetry.space_group_name_H-M   'P 1'
#
loop_
_entity.id
_entity.type
_entity.pdbx_description
1 polymer ?
#
loop_
_entity_poly.entity_id
_entity_poly.type
_entity_poly.pdbx_seq_one_letter_code
_entity_poly.pdbx_strand_id
1 'polypeptide(L)'
;MAIDLHHLSPDLLTFLTERHLTTLTTLRPDGTPHVVPVGVTFDPATRTARVITSGRSAKARHVRDGQARVAVCQVDGRRWVTLEGTAVVRDDAVSVTDAEERYAVRYRQPRENPLRVVLEISVDRILGNV
;
A
#
# COMPACT_ATOMS: atom_id res chain seq x y z
N MET A 1 6.70 -16.99 -3.92
CA MET A 1 6.38 -17.44 -5.28
C MET A 1 5.94 -16.25 -6.11
N ALA A 2 6.60 -16.00 -7.23
CA ALA A 2 6.30 -14.83 -8.06
C ALA A 2 5.00 -15.03 -8.83
N ILE A 3 4.22 -13.96 -8.90
CA ILE A 3 2.93 -13.94 -9.61
C ILE A 3 3.10 -13.07 -10.86
N ASP A 4 2.54 -13.54 -11.98
CA ASP A 4 2.57 -12.77 -13.23
C ASP A 4 1.69 -11.53 -13.10
N LEU A 5 2.30 -10.35 -13.20
CA LEU A 5 1.62 -9.05 -13.08
C LEU A 5 0.59 -8.80 -14.19
N HIS A 6 0.71 -9.50 -15.31
CA HIS A 6 -0.20 -9.35 -16.45
C HIS A 6 -1.41 -10.29 -16.36
N HIS A 7 -1.40 -11.24 -15.43
CA HIS A 7 -2.43 -12.26 -15.29
C HIS A 7 -2.76 -12.49 -13.82
N LEU A 8 -3.37 -11.48 -13.19
CA LEU A 8 -3.79 -11.57 -11.79
C LEU A 8 -5.06 -12.41 -11.69
N SER A 9 -5.04 -13.43 -10.82
CA SER A 9 -6.18 -14.32 -10.66
C SER A 9 -7.36 -13.60 -10.00
N PRO A 10 -8.60 -14.03 -10.28
CA PRO A 10 -9.77 -13.51 -9.56
C PRO A 10 -9.67 -13.69 -8.04
N ASP A 11 -9.10 -14.82 -7.59
CA ASP A 11 -8.94 -15.08 -6.15
C ASP A 11 -8.01 -14.07 -5.49
N LEU A 12 -6.90 -13.73 -6.16
CA LEU A 12 -5.98 -12.71 -5.67
C LEU A 12 -6.68 -11.34 -5.56
N LEU A 13 -7.39 -10.95 -6.61
CA LEU A 13 -8.09 -9.67 -6.63
C LEU A 13 -9.16 -9.61 -5.54
N THR A 14 -9.92 -10.69 -5.34
CA THR A 14 -10.91 -10.79 -4.27
C THR A 14 -10.24 -10.66 -2.89
N PHE A 15 -9.13 -11.35 -2.68
CA PHE A 15 -8.38 -11.30 -1.42
C PHE A 15 -7.94 -9.87 -1.09
N LEU A 16 -7.56 -9.10 -2.09
CA LEU A 16 -7.15 -7.70 -1.93
C LEU A 16 -8.33 -6.74 -1.71
N THR A 17 -9.57 -7.21 -1.85
CA THR A 17 -10.77 -6.42 -1.54
C THR A 17 -11.38 -6.77 -0.19
N GLU A 18 -11.10 -7.95 0.35
CA GLU A 18 -11.53 -8.34 1.68
C GLU A 18 -10.91 -7.42 2.73
N ARG A 19 -11.62 -7.21 3.83
CA ARG A 19 -11.17 -6.31 4.88
C ARG A 19 -10.10 -6.95 5.75
N HIS A 20 -8.83 -6.69 5.43
CA HIS A 20 -7.66 -7.17 6.19
C HIS A 20 -6.70 -6.02 6.42
N LEU A 21 -6.10 -5.99 7.62
CA LEU A 21 -4.93 -5.16 7.83
C LEU A 21 -3.74 -5.80 7.12
N THR A 22 -2.83 -4.94 6.69
CA THR A 22 -1.58 -5.34 6.04
C THR A 22 -0.42 -4.74 6.82
N THR A 23 0.79 -5.20 6.53
CA THR A 23 2.00 -4.55 7.03
C THR A 23 2.67 -3.81 5.88
N LEU A 24 3.13 -2.61 6.16
CA LEU A 24 3.95 -1.83 5.22
C LEU A 24 5.38 -1.80 5.74
N THR A 25 6.30 -2.22 4.90
CA THR A 25 7.74 -2.11 5.17
C THR A 25 8.30 -0.95 4.35
N THR A 26 8.90 0.00 5.04
CA THR A 26 9.72 1.06 4.44
C THR A 26 11.13 0.95 4.99
N LEU A 27 12.09 1.63 4.37
CA LEU A 27 13.48 1.58 4.81
C LEU A 27 13.86 2.91 5.47
N ARG A 28 14.56 2.81 6.59
CA ARG A 28 15.20 3.96 7.22
C ARG A 28 16.40 4.41 6.38
N PRO A 29 16.92 5.62 6.60
CA PRO A 29 18.10 6.10 5.86
C PRO A 29 19.31 5.16 5.92
N ASP A 30 19.47 4.42 7.03
CA ASP A 30 20.56 3.44 7.18
C ASP A 30 20.26 2.09 6.51
N GLY A 31 19.10 1.93 5.84
CA GLY A 31 18.71 0.71 5.18
C GLY A 31 18.00 -0.31 6.06
N THR A 32 17.83 -0.03 7.34
CA THR A 32 17.10 -0.96 8.23
C THR A 32 15.59 -0.87 8.00
N PRO A 33 14.87 -2.00 8.08
CA PRO A 33 13.44 -2.01 7.82
C PRO A 33 12.63 -1.43 8.97
N HIS A 34 11.57 -0.69 8.60
CA HIS A 34 10.55 -0.19 9.50
C HIS A 34 9.22 -0.81 9.07
N VAL A 35 8.57 -1.56 9.95
CA VAL A 35 7.36 -2.32 9.63
C VAL A 35 6.23 -1.87 10.54
N VAL A 36 5.12 -1.44 9.94
CA VAL A 36 3.93 -0.99 10.67
C VAL A 36 2.65 -1.50 10.01
N PRO A 37 1.57 -1.70 10.78
CA PRO A 37 0.28 -2.06 10.19
C PRO A 37 -0.35 -0.87 9.46
N VAL A 38 -0.95 -1.15 8.33
CA VAL A 38 -1.65 -0.16 7.50
C VAL A 38 -2.87 -0.80 6.82
N GLY A 39 -3.80 0.04 6.38
CA GLY A 39 -4.78 -0.37 5.39
C GLY A 39 -4.26 0.00 4.00
N VAL A 40 -4.33 -0.93 3.07
CA VAL A 40 -3.90 -0.72 1.69
C VAL A 40 -5.06 -0.94 0.73
N THR A 41 -5.09 -0.18 -0.35
CA THR A 41 -5.98 -0.45 -1.49
C THR A 41 -5.14 -0.73 -2.72
N PHE A 42 -5.65 -1.58 -3.60
CA PHE A 42 -4.95 -1.94 -4.83
C PHE A 42 -5.86 -1.73 -6.02
N ASP A 43 -5.35 -1.00 -7.01
CA ASP A 43 -6.00 -0.79 -8.30
C ASP A 43 -5.33 -1.70 -9.33
N PRO A 44 -6.01 -2.78 -9.77
CA PRO A 44 -5.40 -3.71 -10.72
C PRO A 44 -5.22 -3.10 -12.11
N ALA A 45 -6.02 -2.10 -12.48
CA ALA A 45 -5.94 -1.49 -13.81
C ALA A 45 -4.60 -0.77 -14.01
N THR A 46 -4.10 -0.11 -12.96
CA THR A 46 -2.85 0.65 -13.01
C THR A 46 -1.74 -0.01 -12.20
N ARG A 47 -2.02 -1.11 -11.49
CA ARG A 47 -1.13 -1.79 -10.57
C ARG A 47 -0.57 -0.82 -9.51
N THR A 48 -1.45 0.00 -8.99
CA THR A 48 -1.12 1.00 -7.98
C THR A 48 -1.72 0.59 -6.63
N ALA A 49 -0.86 0.48 -5.63
CA ALA A 49 -1.30 0.32 -4.25
C ALA A 49 -1.23 1.68 -3.55
N ARG A 50 -2.19 1.95 -2.66
CA ARG A 50 -2.26 3.23 -1.95
C ARG A 50 -2.39 3.01 -0.46
N VAL A 51 -1.62 3.80 0.29
CA VAL A 51 -1.67 3.84 1.75
C VAL A 51 -1.86 5.30 2.16
N ILE A 52 -2.92 5.59 2.89
CA ILE A 52 -3.12 6.92 3.46
C ILE A 52 -2.44 7.00 4.82
N THR A 53 -1.82 8.14 5.10
CA THR A 53 -1.10 8.35 6.36
C THR A 53 -0.94 9.85 6.64
N SER A 54 -0.53 10.20 7.85
CA SER A 54 -0.13 11.58 8.14
C SER A 54 1.17 11.91 7.41
N GLY A 55 1.27 13.13 6.90
CA GLY A 55 2.50 13.62 6.27
C GLY A 55 3.69 13.68 7.22
N ARG A 56 3.46 13.59 8.54
CA ARG A 56 4.51 13.58 9.56
C ARG A 56 4.91 12.17 9.98
N SER A 57 4.29 11.13 9.43
CA SER A 57 4.62 9.76 9.79
C SER A 57 6.03 9.37 9.35
N ALA A 58 6.62 8.40 10.06
CA ALA A 58 7.95 7.89 9.70
C ALA A 58 7.97 7.31 8.29
N LYS A 59 6.93 6.54 7.93
CA LYS A 59 6.85 5.94 6.58
C LYS A 59 6.81 6.98 5.46
N ALA A 60 6.12 8.10 5.67
CA ALA A 60 6.11 9.19 4.69
C ALA A 60 7.50 9.84 4.58
N ARG A 61 8.17 10.06 5.71
CA ARG A 61 9.53 10.62 5.70
C ARG A 61 10.52 9.72 5.00
N HIS A 62 10.46 8.39 5.24
CA HIS A 62 11.37 7.44 4.60
C HIS A 62 11.27 7.53 3.08
N VAL A 63 10.06 7.59 2.54
CA VAL A 63 9.84 7.69 1.10
C VAL A 63 10.32 9.05 0.56
N ARG A 64 10.00 10.14 1.25
CA ARG A 64 10.47 11.49 0.85
C ARG A 64 11.99 11.60 0.85
N ASP A 65 12.65 10.93 1.78
CA ASP A 65 14.09 11.01 1.95
C ASP A 65 14.86 10.08 0.99
N GLY A 66 14.17 9.51 0.01
CA GLY A 66 14.79 8.75 -1.06
C GLY A 66 14.72 7.23 -0.91
N GLN A 67 14.18 6.71 0.18
CA GLN A 67 13.97 5.27 0.35
C GLN A 67 12.61 4.87 -0.25
N ALA A 68 12.58 4.84 -1.59
CA ALA A 68 11.34 4.68 -2.34
C ALA A 68 10.86 3.22 -2.44
N ARG A 69 11.74 2.23 -2.26
CA ARG A 69 11.36 0.81 -2.32
C ARG A 69 10.60 0.41 -1.07
N VAL A 70 9.41 -0.14 -1.27
CA VAL A 70 8.52 -0.53 -0.19
C VAL A 70 7.89 -1.88 -0.49
N ALA A 71 7.35 -2.52 0.56
CA ALA A 71 6.61 -3.76 0.43
C ALA A 71 5.40 -3.76 1.36
N VAL A 72 4.28 -4.29 0.85
CA VAL A 72 3.04 -4.46 1.62
C VAL A 72 2.73 -5.94 1.67
N CYS A 73 2.48 -6.48 2.86
CA CYS A 73 2.15 -7.90 3.02
C CYS A 73 0.82 -8.07 3.74
N GLN A 74 -0.03 -8.91 3.18
CA GLN A 74 -1.32 -9.31 3.75
C GLN A 74 -1.31 -10.81 3.96
N VAL A 75 -1.77 -11.25 5.12
CA VAL A 75 -1.84 -12.69 5.44
C VAL A 75 -3.17 -13.00 6.12
N ASP A 76 -3.78 -14.12 5.71
CA ASP A 76 -4.97 -14.68 6.33
C ASP A 76 -4.87 -16.20 6.26
N GLY A 77 -4.35 -16.81 7.33
CA GLY A 77 -4.09 -18.23 7.36
C GLY A 77 -3.06 -18.63 6.31
N ARG A 78 -3.47 -19.50 5.38
CA ARG A 78 -2.58 -19.97 4.30
C ARG A 78 -2.47 -18.98 3.15
N ARG A 79 -3.45 -18.09 3.02
CA ARG A 79 -3.44 -17.09 1.95
C ARG A 79 -2.53 -15.94 2.34
N TRP A 80 -1.68 -15.55 1.45
CA TRP A 80 -0.85 -14.36 1.66
C TRP A 80 -0.48 -13.75 0.32
N VAL A 81 -0.23 -12.45 0.34
CA VAL A 81 0.25 -11.69 -0.81
C VAL A 81 1.17 -10.59 -0.35
N THR A 82 2.26 -10.41 -1.08
CA THR A 82 3.18 -9.28 -0.91
C THR A 82 3.22 -8.48 -2.19
N LEU A 83 2.98 -7.19 -2.07
CA LEU A 83 3.10 -6.22 -3.16
C LEU A 83 4.39 -5.43 -2.94
N GLU A 84 5.31 -5.49 -3.90
CA GLU A 84 6.55 -4.73 -3.84
C GLU A 84 6.54 -3.68 -4.93
N GLY A 85 7.08 -2.52 -4.62
CA GLY A 85 7.12 -1.46 -5.61
C GLY A 85 7.86 -0.22 -5.16
N THR A 86 7.73 0.81 -5.98
CA THR A 86 8.32 2.12 -5.73
C THR A 86 7.23 3.09 -5.32
N ALA A 87 7.42 3.76 -4.19
CA ALA A 87 6.46 4.67 -3.62
C ALA A 87 6.83 6.12 -3.89
N VAL A 88 5.80 6.95 -4.05
CA VAL A 88 5.91 8.40 -4.02
C VAL A 88 4.89 8.94 -3.03
N VAL A 89 5.20 10.07 -2.40
CA VAL A 89 4.26 10.76 -1.52
C VAL A 89 3.50 11.79 -2.36
N ARG A 90 2.16 11.71 -2.33
CA ARG A 90 1.28 12.72 -2.93
C ARG A 90 0.56 13.46 -1.81
N ASP A 91 0.56 14.78 -1.88
CA ASP A 91 -0.11 15.64 -0.90
C ASP A 91 -1.18 16.54 -1.52
N ASP A 92 -1.35 16.48 -2.85
CA ASP A 92 -2.37 17.26 -3.54
C ASP A 92 -3.78 16.73 -3.21
N ALA A 93 -4.74 17.64 -3.18
CA ALA A 93 -6.11 17.33 -2.75
C ALA A 93 -6.77 16.22 -3.60
N VAL A 94 -6.53 16.21 -4.90
CA VAL A 94 -7.13 15.21 -5.80
C VAL A 94 -6.64 13.80 -5.47
N SER A 95 -5.33 13.64 -5.32
CA SER A 95 -4.73 12.32 -5.00
C SER A 95 -5.16 11.84 -3.61
N VAL A 96 -5.18 12.73 -2.63
CA VAL A 96 -5.57 12.39 -1.26
C VAL A 96 -7.05 12.01 -1.20
N THR A 97 -7.93 12.78 -1.82
CA THR A 97 -9.37 12.49 -1.84
C THR A 97 -9.65 11.16 -2.54
N ASP A 98 -9.03 10.88 -3.67
CA ASP A 98 -9.19 9.60 -4.36
C ASP A 98 -8.75 8.43 -3.47
N ALA A 99 -7.63 8.58 -2.80
CA ALA A 99 -7.12 7.53 -1.90
C ALA A 99 -8.05 7.31 -0.70
N GLU A 100 -8.62 8.38 -0.15
CA GLU A 100 -9.58 8.29 0.95
C GLU A 100 -10.87 7.58 0.52
N GLU A 101 -11.35 7.85 -0.67
CA GLU A 101 -12.55 7.18 -1.21
C GLU A 101 -12.31 5.68 -1.40
N ARG A 102 -11.16 5.30 -1.96
CA ARG A 102 -10.77 3.89 -2.11
C ARG A 102 -10.64 3.20 -0.75
N TYR A 103 -10.03 3.86 0.21
CA TYR A 103 -9.89 3.35 1.58
C TYR A 103 -11.27 3.11 2.21
N ALA A 104 -12.20 4.05 2.05
CA ALA A 104 -13.54 3.93 2.61
C ALA A 104 -14.30 2.71 2.05
N VAL A 105 -14.11 2.39 0.78
CA VAL A 105 -14.74 1.21 0.15
C VAL A 105 -14.25 -0.08 0.78
N ARG A 106 -12.95 -0.21 1.03
CA ARG A 106 -12.39 -1.46 1.58
C ARG A 106 -12.53 -1.55 3.09
N TYR A 107 -12.35 -0.45 3.79
CA TYR A 107 -12.26 -0.42 5.26
C TYR A 107 -13.44 0.33 5.87
N ARG A 108 -13.31 1.64 5.96
CA ARG A 108 -14.32 2.55 6.51
C ARG A 108 -13.94 3.98 6.18
N GLN A 109 -14.87 4.91 6.40
CA GLN A 109 -14.58 6.33 6.26
C GLN A 109 -13.44 6.71 7.20
N PRO A 110 -12.31 7.23 6.70
CA PRO A 110 -11.21 7.65 7.55
C PRO A 110 -11.56 8.91 8.34
N ARG A 111 -10.91 9.08 9.49
CA ARG A 111 -11.05 10.31 10.27
C ARG A 111 -10.52 11.50 9.47
N GLU A 112 -11.10 12.67 9.68
CA GLU A 112 -10.56 13.88 9.09
C GLU A 112 -9.13 14.12 9.57
N ASN A 113 -8.22 14.38 8.63
CA ASN A 113 -6.83 14.69 8.93
C ASN A 113 -6.29 15.63 7.86
N PRO A 114 -6.13 16.93 8.18
CA PRO A 114 -5.66 17.94 7.22
C PRO A 114 -4.21 17.73 6.79
N LEU A 115 -3.44 16.93 7.52
CA LEU A 115 -2.05 16.60 7.19
C LEU A 115 -1.94 15.29 6.39
N ARG A 116 -3.07 14.71 5.99
CA ARG A 116 -3.06 13.42 5.28
C ARG A 116 -2.37 13.53 3.94
N VAL A 117 -1.55 12.53 3.68
CA VAL A 117 -0.92 12.29 2.39
C VAL A 117 -1.25 10.87 1.95
N VAL A 118 -0.95 10.54 0.71
CA VAL A 118 -1.03 9.18 0.20
C VAL A 118 0.34 8.73 -0.29
N LEU A 119 0.71 7.51 0.09
CA LEU A 119 1.82 6.80 -0.53
C LEU A 119 1.24 6.06 -1.73
N GLU A 120 1.61 6.46 -2.93
CA GLU A 120 1.26 5.77 -4.15
C GLU A 120 2.40 4.84 -4.52
N ILE A 121 2.10 3.55 -4.58
CA ILE A 121 3.08 2.50 -4.82
C ILE A 121 2.84 1.94 -6.22
N SER A 122 3.80 2.13 -7.10
CA SER A 122 3.81 1.47 -8.40
C SER A 122 4.31 0.04 -8.18
N VAL A 123 3.40 -0.92 -8.23
CA VAL A 123 3.70 -2.31 -7.93
C VAL A 123 4.38 -2.96 -9.14
N ASP A 124 5.59 -3.46 -8.92
CA ASP A 124 6.38 -4.11 -9.96
C ASP A 124 6.69 -5.57 -9.68
N ARG A 125 6.33 -6.08 -8.51
CA ARG A 125 6.47 -7.48 -8.15
C ARG A 125 5.38 -7.89 -7.16
N ILE A 126 4.77 -9.05 -7.41
CA ILE A 126 3.79 -9.64 -6.51
C ILE A 126 4.25 -11.05 -6.18
N LEU A 127 4.28 -11.37 -4.89
CA LEU A 127 4.53 -12.70 -4.37
C LEU A 127 3.29 -13.17 -3.65
N GLY A 128 3.03 -14.45 -3.64
CA GLY A 128 1.91 -14.92 -2.83
C GLY A 128 1.45 -16.33 -3.12
N ASN A 129 0.46 -16.72 -2.34
CA ASN A 129 -0.24 -18.00 -2.44
C ASN A 129 -1.68 -17.76 -2.02
N VAL A 130 -2.54 -17.59 -3.00
CA VAL A 130 -3.95 -17.27 -2.75
C VAL A 130 -4.86 -18.32 -3.39
#